data_57abee96c4ba09105da79ef218609c37
#
_entry.id   57abee96c4ba09105da79ef218609c37
#
_cell.length_a   1.000
_cell.length_b   1.000
_cell.length_c   1.000
_cell.angle_alpha   90.00
_cell.angle_beta   90.00
_cell.angle_gamma   90.00
#
_symmetry.space_group_name_H-M   'P 1'
#
loop_
_entity.id
_entity.type
_entity.pdbx_description
1 polymer ?
#
loop_
_entity_poly.entity_id
_entity_poly.type
_entity_poly.pdbx_seq_one_letter_code
_entity_poly.pdbx_strand_id
1 'polypeptide(L)'
;MRQAGRYLPEFREIRKKNPNFIELCLNRNLVPEITLQPIKRFNLLDAAIIFSDILMIPHALGQKVEFKKDFGPILNGIDIDKTLKIDEIEFTKNLLPVYDSMKIISSNEVVKNKDTIGFVGAPWTLLVYM
;
A
#
# COMPACT_ATOMS: atom_id res chain seq x y z
N MET A 1 15.64 -5.29 2.10
CA MET A 1 15.00 -6.61 2.29
C MET A 1 13.61 -6.56 1.64
N ARG A 2 13.14 -7.62 1.03
CA ARG A 2 11.80 -7.69 0.43
C ARG A 2 10.98 -8.77 1.12
N GLN A 3 9.79 -8.44 1.59
CA GLN A 3 8.80 -9.42 2.01
C GLN A 3 7.89 -9.75 0.83
N ALA A 4 8.28 -10.73 0.03
CA ALA A 4 7.53 -11.13 -1.15
C ALA A 4 6.41 -12.13 -0.77
N GLY A 5 5.40 -11.69 -0.05
CA GLY A 5 4.23 -12.50 0.30
C GLY A 5 3.28 -12.80 -0.87
N ARG A 6 3.49 -12.17 -2.04
CA ARG A 6 2.56 -12.24 -3.19
C ARG A 6 2.44 -13.64 -3.83
N TYR A 7 3.35 -14.55 -3.55
CA TYR A 7 3.29 -15.96 -4.00
C TYR A 7 2.52 -16.87 -3.03
N LEU A 8 2.24 -16.40 -1.81
CA LEU A 8 1.51 -17.19 -0.81
C LEU A 8 0.10 -17.52 -1.30
N PRO A 9 -0.38 -18.77 -1.06
CA PRO A 9 -1.73 -19.16 -1.47
C PRO A 9 -2.81 -18.24 -0.92
N GLU A 10 -2.71 -17.89 0.37
CA GLU A 10 -3.64 -17.00 1.07
C GLU A 10 -3.69 -15.60 0.45
N PHE A 11 -2.55 -15.04 0.01
CA PHE A 11 -2.54 -13.79 -0.75
C PHE A 11 -3.26 -13.94 -2.10
N ARG A 12 -2.97 -15.03 -2.82
CA ARG A 12 -3.58 -15.27 -4.14
C ARG A 12 -5.10 -15.38 -4.07
N GLU A 13 -5.62 -15.99 -3.01
CA GLU A 13 -7.07 -16.07 -2.78
C GLU A 13 -7.68 -14.69 -2.54
N ILE A 14 -7.07 -13.87 -1.68
CA ILE A 14 -7.51 -12.49 -1.45
C ILE A 14 -7.46 -11.69 -2.75
N ARG A 15 -6.36 -11.80 -3.49
CA ARG A 15 -6.15 -11.05 -4.74
C ARG A 15 -7.15 -11.45 -5.84
N LYS A 16 -7.53 -12.72 -5.92
CA LYS A 16 -8.55 -13.22 -6.85
C LYS A 16 -9.93 -12.60 -6.58
N LYS A 17 -10.27 -12.43 -5.30
CA LYS A 17 -11.54 -11.81 -4.87
C LYS A 17 -11.53 -10.29 -4.97
N ASN A 18 -10.35 -9.66 -4.99
CA ASN A 18 -10.16 -8.21 -4.99
C ASN A 18 -9.28 -7.81 -6.20
N PRO A 19 -9.84 -7.74 -7.41
CA PRO A 19 -9.07 -7.49 -8.63
C PRO A 19 -8.55 -6.04 -8.75
N ASN A 20 -9.19 -5.06 -8.09
CA ASN A 20 -8.70 -3.70 -8.06
C ASN A 20 -7.57 -3.56 -7.03
N PHE A 21 -6.35 -3.29 -7.51
CA PHE A 21 -5.17 -3.25 -6.65
C PHE A 21 -5.13 -2.02 -5.74
N ILE A 22 -5.59 -0.86 -6.22
CA ILE A 22 -5.65 0.36 -5.41
C ILE A 22 -6.66 0.21 -4.28
N GLU A 23 -7.86 -0.29 -4.59
CA GLU A 23 -8.88 -0.58 -3.57
C GLU A 23 -8.37 -1.59 -2.53
N LEU A 24 -7.59 -2.58 -2.96
CA LEU A 24 -6.96 -3.53 -2.04
C LEU A 24 -5.97 -2.84 -1.12
N CYS A 25 -5.11 -1.93 -1.64
CA CYS A 25 -4.15 -1.16 -0.84
C CYS A 25 -4.84 -0.16 0.12
N LEU A 26 -6.05 0.27 -0.18
CA LEU A 26 -6.87 1.14 0.66
C LEU A 26 -7.83 0.37 1.59
N ASN A 27 -7.80 -0.96 1.57
CA ASN A 27 -8.67 -1.76 2.41
C ASN A 27 -8.04 -1.98 3.79
N ARG A 28 -8.48 -1.20 4.79
CA ARG A 28 -7.95 -1.23 6.16
C ARG A 28 -8.05 -2.58 6.88
N ASN A 29 -8.86 -3.52 6.38
CA ASN A 29 -8.99 -4.86 6.96
C ASN A 29 -8.09 -5.87 6.25
N LEU A 30 -8.01 -5.81 4.91
CA LEU A 30 -7.22 -6.75 4.11
C LEU A 30 -5.72 -6.42 4.11
N VAL A 31 -5.34 -5.14 4.19
CA VAL A 31 -3.92 -4.74 4.25
C VAL A 31 -3.21 -5.33 5.47
N PRO A 32 -3.75 -5.25 6.71
CA PRO A 32 -3.17 -5.93 7.86
C PRO A 32 -3.11 -7.44 7.70
N GLU A 33 -4.18 -8.07 7.22
CA GLU A 33 -4.21 -9.51 6.97
C GLU A 33 -3.07 -9.94 6.04
N ILE A 34 -2.93 -9.29 4.87
CA ILE A 34 -1.88 -9.59 3.88
C ILE A 34 -0.49 -9.34 4.47
N THR A 35 -0.31 -8.22 5.18
CA THR A 35 0.97 -7.85 5.80
C THR A 35 1.45 -8.91 6.80
N LEU A 36 0.52 -9.47 7.57
CA LEU A 36 0.83 -10.44 8.62
C LEU A 36 0.99 -11.88 8.10
N GLN A 37 0.55 -12.21 6.88
CA GLN A 37 0.69 -13.56 6.32
C GLN A 37 2.14 -14.07 6.32
N PRO A 38 3.14 -13.34 5.80
CA PRO A 38 4.54 -13.78 5.86
C PRO A 38 5.05 -13.94 7.30
N ILE A 39 4.66 -13.05 8.20
CA ILE A 39 5.09 -13.07 9.60
C ILE A 39 4.55 -14.30 10.35
N LYS A 40 3.29 -14.63 10.10
CA LYS A 40 2.66 -15.84 10.68
C LYS A 40 3.26 -17.12 10.14
N ARG A 41 3.68 -17.12 8.88
CA ARG A 41 4.24 -18.29 8.21
C ARG A 41 5.73 -18.50 8.49
N PHE A 42 6.46 -17.39 8.65
CA PHE A 42 7.93 -17.38 8.80
C PHE A 42 8.30 -16.58 10.06
N ASN A 43 8.29 -17.25 11.20
CA ASN A 43 8.57 -16.63 12.51
C ASN A 43 10.01 -16.10 12.68
N LEU A 44 10.93 -16.42 11.77
CA LEU A 44 12.30 -15.89 11.73
C LEU A 44 12.42 -14.47 11.17
N LEU A 45 11.32 -13.89 10.66
CA LEU A 45 11.33 -12.52 10.16
C LEU A 45 11.36 -11.52 11.32
N ASP A 46 12.27 -10.56 11.26
CA ASP A 46 12.47 -9.53 12.30
C ASP A 46 11.49 -8.36 12.16
N ALA A 47 10.95 -8.14 10.97
CA ALA A 47 10.08 -7.01 10.69
C ALA A 47 8.92 -7.35 9.76
N ALA A 48 7.81 -6.64 9.91
CA ALA A 48 6.67 -6.64 9.00
C ALA A 48 6.72 -5.40 8.09
N ILE A 49 6.75 -5.59 6.77
CA ILE A 49 6.65 -4.51 5.81
C ILE A 49 5.18 -4.40 5.38
N ILE A 50 4.59 -3.21 5.52
CA ILE A 50 3.19 -2.99 5.15
C ILE A 50 2.94 -3.36 3.68
N PHE A 51 1.83 -4.07 3.43
CA PHE A 51 1.32 -4.24 2.07
C PHE A 51 0.74 -2.91 1.59
N SER A 52 1.38 -2.29 0.60
CA SER A 52 1.00 -0.99 0.02
C SER A 52 1.62 -0.85 -1.38
N ASP A 53 1.50 0.32 -1.96
CA ASP A 53 2.14 0.71 -3.22
C ASP A 53 2.73 2.12 -3.14
N ILE A 54 3.82 2.39 -3.88
CA ILE A 54 4.43 3.72 -3.95
C ILE A 54 3.48 4.75 -4.58
N LEU A 55 2.53 4.31 -5.40
CA LEU A 55 1.57 5.16 -6.08
C LEU A 55 0.40 5.61 -5.20
N MET A 56 0.43 5.26 -3.90
CA MET A 56 -0.48 5.86 -2.92
C MET A 56 -0.30 7.37 -2.82
N ILE A 57 0.91 7.90 -3.06
CA ILE A 57 1.15 9.36 -3.08
C ILE A 57 0.45 10.04 -4.26
N PRO A 58 0.66 9.64 -5.53
CA PRO A 58 -0.12 10.17 -6.65
C PRO A 58 -1.63 10.04 -6.45
N HIS A 59 -2.09 8.89 -5.92
CA HIS A 59 -3.50 8.70 -5.59
C HIS A 59 -4.00 9.73 -4.57
N ALA A 60 -3.24 9.98 -3.50
CA ALA A 60 -3.59 10.95 -2.47
C ALA A 60 -3.59 12.39 -3.00
N LEU A 61 -2.77 12.67 -4.01
CA LEU A 61 -2.76 13.91 -4.77
C LEU A 61 -3.86 13.99 -5.87
N GLY A 62 -4.86 13.12 -5.80
CA GLY A 62 -6.02 13.14 -6.67
C GLY A 62 -5.78 12.58 -8.08
N GLN A 63 -4.61 12.00 -8.35
CA GLN A 63 -4.32 11.40 -9.64
C GLN A 63 -4.96 10.01 -9.73
N LYS A 64 -5.59 9.72 -10.88
CA LYS A 64 -6.18 8.42 -11.14
C LYS A 64 -5.08 7.40 -11.42
N VAL A 65 -5.02 6.35 -10.61
CA VAL A 65 -4.08 5.24 -10.76
C VAL A 65 -4.85 3.99 -11.14
N GLU A 66 -4.48 3.38 -12.26
CA GLU A 66 -5.07 2.13 -12.74
C GLU A 66 -3.98 1.07 -12.89
N PHE A 67 -4.32 -0.20 -12.64
CA PHE A 67 -3.43 -1.32 -12.90
C PHE A 67 -3.99 -2.15 -14.05
N LYS A 68 -3.31 -2.13 -15.19
CA LYS A 68 -3.65 -2.98 -16.33
C LYS A 68 -2.85 -4.27 -16.30
N LYS A 69 -3.55 -5.37 -16.59
CA LYS A 69 -2.91 -6.67 -16.74
C LYS A 69 -1.82 -6.58 -17.80
N ASP A 70 -0.66 -7.16 -17.51
CA ASP A 70 0.52 -7.24 -18.37
C ASP A 70 1.26 -5.91 -18.65
N PHE A 71 0.70 -4.75 -18.28
CA PHE A 71 1.33 -3.43 -18.45
C PHE A 71 1.77 -2.80 -17.13
N GLY A 72 1.20 -3.24 -16.00
CA GLY A 72 1.49 -2.63 -14.71
C GLY A 72 0.65 -1.37 -14.43
N PRO A 73 1.15 -0.45 -13.60
CA PRO A 73 0.43 0.77 -13.25
C PRO A 73 0.42 1.77 -14.42
N ILE A 74 -0.74 2.39 -14.63
CA ILE A 74 -0.94 3.48 -15.58
C ILE A 74 -1.55 4.63 -14.81
N LEU A 75 -0.91 5.79 -14.91
CA LEU A 75 -1.42 7.04 -14.36
C LEU A 75 -1.92 7.93 -15.52
N ASN A 76 -3.01 8.62 -15.27
CA ASN A 76 -3.40 9.70 -16.17
C ASN A 76 -2.40 10.85 -16.06
N GLY A 77 -2.24 11.66 -17.12
CA GLY A 77 -1.38 12.83 -17.05
C GLY A 77 -1.73 13.71 -15.83
N ILE A 78 -0.69 14.24 -15.19
CA ILE A 78 -0.85 15.12 -14.02
C ILE A 78 -1.54 16.42 -14.41
N ASP A 79 -2.56 16.79 -13.65
CA ASP A 79 -3.11 18.14 -13.63
C ASP A 79 -2.45 18.92 -12.50
N ILE A 80 -1.43 19.70 -12.85
CA ILE A 80 -0.59 20.43 -11.88
C ILE A 80 -1.44 21.41 -11.08
N ASP A 81 -2.34 22.17 -11.72
CA ASP A 81 -3.14 23.16 -11.03
C ASP A 81 -4.11 22.54 -10.02
N LYS A 82 -4.65 21.38 -10.35
CA LYS A 82 -5.50 20.61 -9.44
C LYS A 82 -4.68 20.01 -8.30
N THR A 83 -3.54 19.43 -8.62
CA THR A 83 -2.66 18.78 -7.63
C THR A 83 -2.14 19.78 -6.60
N LEU A 84 -1.76 20.99 -7.02
CA LEU A 84 -1.28 22.04 -6.11
C LEU A 84 -2.37 22.64 -5.20
N LYS A 85 -3.65 22.38 -5.48
CA LYS A 85 -4.77 22.80 -4.62
C LYS A 85 -5.09 21.82 -3.50
N ILE A 86 -4.56 20.62 -3.54
CA ILE A 86 -4.77 19.63 -2.50
C ILE A 86 -3.94 20.03 -1.28
N ASP A 87 -4.61 20.35 -0.21
CA ASP A 87 -3.98 20.67 1.07
C ASP A 87 -3.59 19.40 1.86
N GLU A 88 -2.87 19.60 2.96
CA GLU A 88 -2.43 18.51 3.84
C GLU A 88 -3.60 17.73 4.44
N ILE A 89 -4.72 18.38 4.69
CA ILE A 89 -5.91 17.76 5.30
C ILE A 89 -6.53 16.78 4.30
N GLU A 90 -6.75 17.22 3.07
CA GLU A 90 -7.31 16.40 2.00
C GLU A 90 -6.36 15.24 1.65
N PHE A 91 -5.06 15.53 1.50
CA PHE A 91 -4.04 14.53 1.28
C PHE A 91 -4.04 13.44 2.37
N THR A 92 -4.03 13.85 3.64
CA THR A 92 -4.06 12.93 4.78
C THR A 92 -5.34 12.10 4.79
N LYS A 93 -6.48 12.73 4.52
CA LYS A 93 -7.78 12.06 4.44
C LYS A 93 -7.78 10.94 3.39
N ASN A 94 -7.18 11.18 2.23
CA ASN A 94 -7.10 10.21 1.15
C ASN A 94 -6.22 8.99 1.52
N LEU A 95 -5.30 9.15 2.48
CA LEU A 95 -4.42 8.08 3.00
C LEU A 95 -4.86 7.48 4.34
N LEU A 96 -5.96 7.96 4.93
CA LEU A 96 -6.47 7.43 6.21
C LEU A 96 -6.52 5.89 6.26
N PRO A 97 -6.99 5.16 5.22
CA PRO A 97 -7.01 3.69 5.26
C PRO A 97 -5.62 3.07 5.41
N VAL A 98 -4.58 3.72 4.87
CA VAL A 98 -3.18 3.25 5.00
C VAL A 98 -2.70 3.47 6.43
N TYR A 99 -2.97 4.63 7.02
CA TYR A 99 -2.61 4.93 8.41
C TYR A 99 -3.35 4.03 9.41
N ASP A 100 -4.64 3.79 9.19
CA ASP A 100 -5.43 2.85 10.00
C ASP A 100 -4.86 1.43 9.92
N SER A 101 -4.47 0.99 8.72
CA SER A 101 -3.84 -0.30 8.53
C SER A 101 -2.52 -0.42 9.30
N MET A 102 -1.68 0.62 9.25
CA MET A 102 -0.42 0.67 10.02
C MET A 102 -0.68 0.56 11.52
N LYS A 103 -1.69 1.29 12.03
CA LYS A 103 -2.07 1.24 13.44
C LYS A 103 -2.54 -0.16 13.86
N ILE A 104 -3.36 -0.82 13.04
CA ILE A 104 -3.83 -2.19 13.29
C ILE A 104 -2.65 -3.17 13.28
N ILE A 105 -1.71 -3.03 12.33
CA ILE A 105 -0.54 -3.91 12.23
C ILE A 105 0.34 -3.74 13.46
N SER A 106 0.72 -2.50 13.81
CA SER A 106 1.63 -2.21 14.92
C SER A 106 1.06 -2.63 16.29
N SER A 107 -0.26 -2.69 16.42
CA SER A 107 -0.94 -3.14 17.64
C SER A 107 -1.14 -4.67 17.70
N ASN A 108 -0.75 -5.40 16.65
CA ASN A 108 -1.03 -6.83 16.57
C ASN A 108 0.01 -7.64 17.35
N GLU A 109 -0.43 -8.60 18.18
CA GLU A 109 0.46 -9.44 19.00
C GLU A 109 1.51 -10.20 18.17
N VAL A 110 1.21 -10.52 16.91
CA VAL A 110 2.15 -11.23 16.01
C VAL A 110 3.41 -10.41 15.71
N VAL A 111 3.34 -9.09 15.83
CA VAL A 111 4.47 -8.16 15.60
C VAL A 111 4.97 -7.50 16.89
N LYS A 112 4.53 -7.93 18.05
CA LYS A 112 4.88 -7.32 19.36
C LYS A 112 6.38 -7.14 19.59
N ASN A 113 7.18 -8.09 19.11
CA ASN A 113 8.64 -8.11 19.22
C ASN A 113 9.32 -7.96 17.84
N LYS A 114 8.67 -7.33 16.90
CA LYS A 114 9.13 -7.14 15.52
C LYS A 114 8.91 -5.70 15.09
N ASP A 115 9.78 -5.21 14.23
CA ASP A 115 9.61 -3.87 13.66
C ASP A 115 8.47 -3.85 12.62
N THR A 116 7.80 -2.72 12.54
CA THR A 116 6.82 -2.45 11.47
C THR A 116 7.37 -1.37 10.55
N ILE A 117 7.51 -1.70 9.27
CA ILE A 117 8.12 -0.85 8.26
C ILE A 117 7.06 -0.35 7.29
N GLY A 118 6.85 0.96 7.26
CA GLY A 118 6.17 1.66 6.17
C GLY A 118 7.17 2.02 5.07
N PHE A 119 6.68 2.34 3.87
CA PHE A 119 7.51 2.83 2.78
C PHE A 119 6.75 3.81 1.89
N VAL A 120 7.51 4.60 1.17
CA VAL A 120 7.01 5.59 0.21
C VAL A 120 7.93 5.63 -1.00
N GLY A 121 7.42 6.00 -2.16
CA GLY A 121 8.24 6.23 -3.34
C GLY A 121 9.11 7.46 -3.17
N ALA A 122 10.36 7.40 -3.65
CA ALA A 122 11.22 8.58 -3.69
C ALA A 122 10.61 9.65 -4.62
N PRO A 123 10.77 10.97 -4.31
CA PRO A 123 10.11 12.05 -5.06
C PRO A 123 10.36 11.98 -6.57
N TRP A 124 11.59 11.74 -6.99
CA TRP A 124 11.93 11.61 -8.40
C TRP A 124 11.26 10.42 -9.07
N THR A 125 11.22 9.28 -8.39
CA THR A 125 10.55 8.08 -8.89
C THR A 125 9.06 8.34 -9.12
N LEU A 126 8.41 9.00 -8.17
CA LEU A 126 6.98 9.33 -8.28
C LEU A 126 6.72 10.32 -9.41
N LEU A 127 7.54 11.36 -9.55
CA LEU A 127 7.45 12.33 -10.65
C LEU A 127 7.53 11.68 -12.04
N VAL A 128 8.39 10.67 -12.20
CA VAL A 128 8.52 9.93 -13.47
C VAL A 128 7.26 9.11 -13.78
N TYR A 129 6.53 8.67 -12.76
CA TYR A 129 5.24 7.98 -12.96
C TYR A 129 4.08 8.94 -13.23
N MET A 130 4.13 10.14 -12.67
CA MET A 130 3.06 11.15 -12.75
C MET A 130 3.10 11.94 -14.06
#